data_faaf00b8dc6c665eb5a9a795bcdadada
#
_entry.id   faaf00b8dc6c665eb5a9a795bcdadada
#
_cell.length_a   1.000
_cell.length_b   1.000
_cell.length_c   1.000
_cell.angle_alpha   90.00
_cell.angle_beta   90.00
_cell.angle_gamma   90.00
#
_symmetry.space_group_name_H-M   'P 1'
#
loop_
_entity.id
_entity.type
_entity.pdbx_description
1 polymer ?
#
loop_
_entity_poly.entity_id
_entity_poly.type
_entity_poly.pdbx_seq_one_letter_code
_entity_poly.pdbx_strand_id
1 'polypeptide(L)'
;MFVDSHAHLDGERFDADRDQVIARAHESGVQTIVAIGTGDGPGTLDCAIKVAEKYQGIYATVGIHPHEASLASEADFEQLETLAKSPKVIAWGEIGLDYFYDHSPREIQQQVFIRQMQMARA
;
A
#
# COMPACT_ATOMS: atom_id res chain seq x y z
N MET A 1 3.36 10.91 21.45
CA MET A 1 3.45 9.79 20.46
C MET A 1 2.37 9.96 19.43
N PHE A 2 2.78 9.92 18.14
CA PHE A 2 1.86 10.04 17.00
C PHE A 2 1.97 8.82 16.12
N VAL A 3 0.91 8.57 15.36
CA VAL A 3 0.86 7.56 14.31
C VAL A 3 0.57 8.28 12.98
N ASP A 4 1.41 8.03 11.97
CA ASP A 4 1.09 8.40 10.59
C ASP A 4 0.43 7.20 9.93
N SER A 5 -0.86 7.29 9.67
CA SER A 5 -1.65 6.17 9.13
C SER A 5 -1.63 6.06 7.61
N HIS A 6 -0.95 6.98 6.90
CA HIS A 6 -0.94 6.96 5.44
C HIS A 6 0.28 7.69 4.87
N ALA A 7 1.34 6.95 4.59
CA ALA A 7 2.56 7.50 4.00
C ALA A 7 3.04 6.64 2.82
N HIS A 8 3.48 7.28 1.75
CA HIS A 8 4.13 6.65 0.61
C HIS A 8 5.64 6.81 0.73
N LEU A 9 6.30 5.80 1.27
CA LEU A 9 7.75 5.83 1.57
C LEU A 9 8.61 5.04 0.57
N ASP A 10 7.98 4.35 -0.38
CA ASP A 10 8.62 3.44 -1.32
C ASP A 10 9.18 4.14 -2.57
N GLY A 11 8.65 5.31 -2.92
CA GLY A 11 8.98 6.01 -4.17
C GLY A 11 10.47 6.35 -4.33
N GLU A 12 10.95 6.36 -5.58
CA GLU A 12 12.35 6.68 -5.94
C GLU A 12 12.84 8.02 -5.38
N ARG A 13 11.93 8.98 -5.20
CA ARG A 13 12.24 10.28 -4.59
C ARG A 13 12.80 10.19 -3.18
N PHE A 14 12.60 9.06 -2.50
CA PHE A 14 13.12 8.81 -1.16
C PHE A 14 14.40 7.97 -1.15
N ASP A 15 14.86 7.44 -2.26
CA ASP A 15 16.00 6.52 -2.30
C ASP A 15 17.28 7.14 -1.72
N ALA A 16 17.48 8.43 -1.92
CA ALA A 16 18.66 9.13 -1.41
C ALA A 16 18.63 9.41 0.10
N ASP A 17 17.43 9.55 0.72
CA ASP A 17 17.30 10.04 2.09
C ASP A 17 16.20 9.37 2.93
N ARG A 18 15.65 8.24 2.49
CA ARG A 18 14.58 7.51 3.20
C ARG A 18 14.93 7.23 4.67
N ASP A 19 16.16 6.81 4.95
CA ASP A 19 16.63 6.56 6.31
C ASP A 19 16.51 7.81 7.18
N GLN A 20 16.90 8.97 6.64
CA GLN A 20 16.88 10.26 7.33
C GLN A 20 15.45 10.78 7.51
N VAL A 21 14.58 10.59 6.53
CA VAL A 21 13.16 10.97 6.61
C VAL A 21 12.48 10.21 7.73
N ILE A 22 12.68 8.91 7.80
CA ILE A 22 12.09 8.04 8.84
C ILE A 22 12.68 8.40 10.22
N ALA A 23 14.00 8.63 10.32
CA ALA A 23 14.64 9.03 11.56
C ALA A 23 14.06 10.35 12.09
N ARG A 24 13.93 11.38 11.24
CA ARG A 24 13.32 12.67 11.62
C ARG A 24 11.87 12.51 12.08
N ALA A 25 11.09 11.64 11.43
CA ALA A 25 9.72 11.36 11.86
C ALA A 25 9.69 10.78 13.29
N HIS A 26 10.54 9.78 13.56
CA HIS A 26 10.65 9.17 14.89
C HIS A 26 11.13 10.20 15.96
N GLU A 27 12.13 11.00 15.66
CA GLU A 27 12.62 12.08 16.54
C GLU A 27 11.54 13.13 16.84
N SER A 28 10.64 13.37 15.87
CA SER A 28 9.51 14.30 16.02
C SER A 28 8.31 13.67 16.76
N GLY A 29 8.43 12.41 17.19
CA GLY A 29 7.39 11.71 17.97
C GLY A 29 6.42 10.87 17.15
N VAL A 30 6.64 10.72 15.84
CA VAL A 30 5.89 9.78 15.00
C VAL A 30 6.52 8.40 15.15
N GLN A 31 5.98 7.58 16.06
CA GLN A 31 6.58 6.29 16.42
C GLN A 31 6.13 5.14 15.53
N THR A 32 4.96 5.29 14.91
CA THR A 32 4.38 4.29 14.00
C THR A 32 4.00 4.94 12.69
N ILE A 33 4.38 4.30 11.59
CA ILE A 33 4.03 4.75 10.25
C ILE A 33 3.42 3.57 9.48
N VAL A 34 2.30 3.81 8.82
CA VAL A 34 1.69 2.84 7.90
C VAL A 34 2.08 3.24 6.48
N ALA A 35 2.98 2.45 5.90
CA ALA A 35 3.39 2.59 4.50
C ALA A 35 2.34 1.97 3.58
N ILE A 36 1.90 2.72 2.58
CA ILE A 36 0.85 2.30 1.65
C ILE A 36 1.46 1.48 0.51
N GLY A 37 0.92 0.29 0.30
CA GLY A 37 1.50 -0.76 -0.53
C GLY A 37 0.98 -0.86 -1.96
N THR A 38 0.32 0.15 -2.48
CA THR A 38 -0.17 0.13 -3.87
C THR A 38 0.92 0.38 -4.90
N GLY A 39 2.00 1.09 -4.51
CA GLY A 39 3.12 1.43 -5.40
C GLY A 39 2.64 2.10 -6.68
N ASP A 40 3.24 1.68 -7.78
CA ASP A 40 2.84 2.08 -9.13
C ASP A 40 1.91 1.02 -9.78
N GLY A 41 1.20 0.24 -8.97
CA GLY A 41 0.28 -0.82 -9.39
C GLY A 41 0.93 -2.21 -9.48
N PRO A 42 0.33 -3.11 -10.28
CA PRO A 42 0.85 -4.46 -10.49
C PRO A 42 2.35 -4.47 -10.84
N GLY A 43 3.11 -5.38 -10.21
CA GLY A 43 4.57 -5.43 -10.31
C GLY A 43 5.31 -4.77 -9.15
N THR A 44 4.65 -3.92 -8.36
CA THR A 44 5.23 -3.24 -7.20
C THR A 44 4.42 -3.44 -5.90
N LEU A 45 3.56 -4.46 -5.86
CA LEU A 45 2.61 -4.72 -4.76
C LEU A 45 3.27 -5.05 -3.41
N ASP A 46 4.54 -5.37 -3.39
CA ASP A 46 5.34 -5.63 -2.18
C ASP A 46 6.15 -4.43 -1.67
N CYS A 47 6.01 -3.27 -2.31
CA CYS A 47 6.84 -2.08 -2.05
C CYS A 47 6.81 -1.62 -0.59
N ALA A 48 5.64 -1.56 0.03
CA ALA A 48 5.50 -1.15 1.43
C ALA A 48 6.02 -2.20 2.41
N ILE A 49 5.87 -3.49 2.10
CA ILE A 49 6.40 -4.58 2.92
C ILE A 49 7.92 -4.48 2.99
N LYS A 50 8.60 -4.24 1.87
CA LYS A 50 10.05 -4.05 1.81
C LYS A 50 10.52 -2.90 2.71
N VAL A 51 9.79 -1.81 2.75
CA VAL A 51 10.08 -0.70 3.66
C VAL A 51 9.82 -1.12 5.12
N ALA A 52 8.68 -1.73 5.40
CA ALA A 52 8.29 -2.13 6.75
C ALA A 52 9.23 -3.19 7.37
N GLU A 53 9.81 -4.08 6.55
CA GLU A 53 10.78 -5.07 6.99
C GLU A 53 12.14 -4.45 7.35
N LYS A 54 12.50 -3.36 6.65
CA LYS A 54 13.79 -2.69 6.85
C LYS A 54 13.79 -1.77 8.07
N TYR A 55 12.65 -1.16 8.43
CA TYR A 55 12.60 -0.14 9.47
C TYR A 55 11.67 -0.52 10.61
N GLN A 56 12.12 -0.26 11.84
CA GLN A 56 11.30 -0.46 13.03
C GLN A 56 10.16 0.56 13.10
N GLY A 57 9.00 0.14 13.62
CA GLY A 57 7.83 1.00 13.78
C GLY A 57 7.07 1.26 12.47
N ILE A 58 7.49 0.64 11.36
CA ILE A 58 6.77 0.74 10.09
C ILE A 58 5.99 -0.55 9.83
N TYR A 59 4.74 -0.37 9.46
CA TYR A 59 3.82 -1.40 8.99
C TYR A 59 3.41 -1.12 7.55
N ALA A 60 2.79 -2.09 6.90
CA ALA A 60 2.43 -2.01 5.50
C ALA A 60 0.94 -2.23 5.28
N THR A 61 0.44 -1.71 4.18
CA THR A 61 -0.79 -2.17 3.56
C THR A 61 -0.50 -2.91 2.27
N VAL A 62 -1.47 -3.63 1.74
CA VAL A 62 -1.44 -4.24 0.41
C VAL A 62 -2.73 -3.92 -0.33
N GLY A 63 -2.65 -3.72 -1.63
CA GLY A 63 -3.83 -3.43 -2.44
C GLY A 63 -3.50 -2.90 -3.83
N ILE A 64 -4.54 -2.78 -4.66
CA ILE A 64 -4.49 -2.15 -5.97
C ILE A 64 -5.32 -0.88 -5.91
N HIS A 65 -4.67 0.26 -6.16
CA HIS A 65 -5.31 1.57 -6.22
C HIS A 65 -6.33 1.63 -7.35
N PRO A 66 -7.45 2.36 -7.21
CA PRO A 66 -8.45 2.49 -8.27
C PRO A 66 -7.89 3.01 -9.60
N HIS A 67 -6.82 3.80 -9.60
CA HIS A 67 -6.15 4.23 -10.84
C HIS A 67 -5.65 3.05 -11.68
N GLU A 68 -5.11 2.01 -11.04
CA GLU A 68 -4.51 0.84 -11.68
C GLU A 68 -5.47 -0.37 -11.76
N ALA A 69 -6.74 -0.19 -11.42
CA ALA A 69 -7.71 -1.29 -11.39
C ALA A 69 -7.80 -2.05 -12.72
N SER A 70 -7.69 -1.34 -13.87
CA SER A 70 -7.72 -1.97 -15.20
C SER A 70 -6.50 -2.83 -15.53
N LEU A 71 -5.41 -2.68 -14.76
CA LEU A 71 -4.18 -3.45 -14.94
C LEU A 71 -4.17 -4.73 -14.10
N ALA A 72 -5.12 -4.89 -13.18
CA ALA A 72 -5.18 -6.03 -12.26
C ALA A 72 -5.46 -7.34 -13.00
N SER A 73 -4.62 -8.33 -12.75
CA SER A 73 -4.76 -9.69 -13.24
C SER A 73 -5.09 -10.66 -12.09
N GLU A 74 -5.49 -11.89 -12.43
CA GLU A 74 -5.71 -12.92 -11.42
C GLU A 74 -4.43 -13.20 -10.60
N ALA A 75 -3.27 -13.22 -11.26
CA ALA A 75 -1.99 -13.42 -10.60
C ALA A 75 -1.68 -12.32 -9.56
N ASP A 76 -2.11 -11.08 -9.80
CA ASP A 76 -1.93 -9.98 -8.83
C ASP A 76 -2.78 -10.20 -7.58
N PHE A 77 -4.00 -10.69 -7.71
CA PHE A 77 -4.83 -11.02 -6.55
C PHE A 77 -4.27 -12.20 -5.74
N GLU A 78 -3.75 -13.24 -6.40
CA GLU A 78 -3.04 -14.35 -5.74
C GLU A 78 -1.79 -13.85 -5.01
N GLN A 79 -1.05 -12.93 -5.61
CA GLN A 79 0.09 -12.29 -4.98
C GLN A 79 -0.32 -11.48 -3.75
N LEU A 80 -1.38 -10.67 -3.85
CA LEU A 80 -1.90 -9.89 -2.72
C LEU A 80 -2.34 -10.77 -1.55
N GLU A 81 -3.00 -11.90 -1.83
CA GLU A 81 -3.38 -12.86 -0.80
C GLU A 81 -2.16 -13.43 -0.07
N THR A 82 -1.10 -13.69 -0.79
CA THR A 82 0.17 -14.15 -0.22
C THR A 82 0.84 -13.05 0.61
N LEU A 83 0.93 -11.84 0.08
CA LEU A 83 1.53 -10.69 0.75
C LEU A 83 0.79 -10.30 2.02
N ALA A 84 -0.55 -10.41 2.02
CA ALA A 84 -1.39 -10.11 3.18
C ALA A 84 -1.10 -10.99 4.41
N LYS A 85 -0.44 -12.13 4.23
CA LYS A 85 -0.01 -13.02 5.33
C LYS A 85 1.26 -12.53 6.04
N SER A 86 1.94 -11.53 5.52
CA SER A 86 3.11 -10.94 6.19
C SER A 86 2.71 -10.33 7.54
N PRO A 87 3.48 -10.57 8.62
CA PRO A 87 3.21 -9.95 9.93
C PRO A 87 3.35 -8.43 9.93
N LYS A 88 3.93 -7.86 8.87
CA LYS A 88 4.03 -6.41 8.68
C LYS A 88 2.78 -5.79 8.06
N VAL A 89 1.93 -6.58 7.44
CA VAL A 89 0.70 -6.10 6.82
C VAL A 89 -0.42 -6.02 7.84
N ILE A 90 -0.98 -4.83 8.00
CA ILE A 90 -2.03 -4.54 8.99
C ILE A 90 -3.37 -4.16 8.36
N ALA A 91 -3.40 -3.90 7.05
CA ALA A 91 -4.62 -3.50 6.36
C ALA A 91 -4.53 -3.75 4.85
N TRP A 92 -5.69 -3.79 4.20
CA TRP A 92 -5.85 -3.72 2.76
C TRP A 92 -6.08 -2.26 2.35
N GLY A 93 -5.18 -1.71 1.56
CA GLY A 93 -5.22 -0.33 1.10
C GLY A 93 -3.97 0.07 0.30
N GLU A 94 -4.08 1.05 -0.50
CA GLU A 94 -5.23 1.89 -0.75
C GLU A 94 -6.17 1.21 -1.75
N ILE A 95 -7.43 1.01 -1.38
CA ILE A 95 -8.45 0.42 -2.25
C ILE A 95 -9.67 1.34 -2.29
N GLY A 96 -10.44 1.33 -3.36
CA GLY A 96 -11.62 2.17 -3.44
C GLY A 96 -12.01 2.54 -4.87
N LEU A 97 -12.58 3.73 -4.98
CA LEU A 97 -13.10 4.29 -6.24
C LEU A 97 -12.53 5.70 -6.43
N ASP A 98 -12.12 6.02 -7.64
CA ASP A 98 -11.72 7.36 -8.04
C ASP A 98 -12.46 7.76 -9.32
N TYR A 99 -13.52 8.50 -9.15
CA TYR A 99 -14.35 9.01 -10.25
C TYR A 99 -13.99 10.44 -10.66
N PHE A 100 -12.99 11.03 -10.02
CA PHE A 100 -12.50 12.34 -10.38
C PHE A 100 -11.52 12.25 -11.56
N TYR A 101 -10.50 11.41 -11.45
CA TYR A 101 -9.52 11.19 -12.52
C TYR A 101 -9.96 10.15 -13.54
N ASP A 102 -10.75 9.15 -13.13
CA ASP A 102 -11.28 8.08 -13.99
C ASP A 102 -10.19 7.36 -14.82
N HIS A 103 -9.02 7.09 -14.23
CA HIS A 103 -7.91 6.42 -14.93
C HIS A 103 -8.22 4.96 -15.30
N SER A 104 -9.09 4.30 -14.58
CA SER A 104 -9.65 3.00 -14.93
C SER A 104 -11.16 3.12 -15.14
N PRO A 105 -11.78 2.29 -16.01
CA PRO A 105 -13.23 2.27 -16.17
C PRO A 105 -13.93 2.04 -14.82
N ARG A 106 -15.01 2.78 -14.55
CA ARG A 106 -15.72 2.75 -13.26
C ARG A 106 -16.21 1.37 -12.86
N GLU A 107 -16.73 0.58 -13.83
CA GLU A 107 -17.16 -0.79 -13.58
C GLU A 107 -16.00 -1.68 -13.14
N ILE A 108 -14.83 -1.51 -13.73
CA ILE A 108 -13.63 -2.25 -13.36
C ILE A 108 -13.17 -1.81 -11.96
N GLN A 109 -13.18 -0.52 -11.66
CA GLN A 109 -12.87 -0.02 -10.30
C GLN A 109 -13.78 -0.68 -9.26
N GLN A 110 -15.09 -0.75 -9.53
CA GLN A 110 -16.05 -1.38 -8.62
C GLN A 110 -15.76 -2.88 -8.41
N GLN A 111 -15.52 -3.62 -9.48
CA GLN A 111 -15.22 -5.05 -9.41
C GLN A 111 -13.94 -5.32 -8.60
N VAL A 112 -12.88 -4.59 -8.88
CA VAL A 112 -11.59 -4.72 -8.19
C VAL A 112 -11.72 -4.32 -6.72
N PHE A 113 -12.45 -3.25 -6.42
CA PHE A 113 -12.71 -2.81 -5.05
C PHE A 113 -13.49 -3.85 -4.25
N ILE A 114 -14.61 -4.34 -4.80
CA ILE A 114 -15.45 -5.37 -4.14
C ILE A 114 -14.63 -6.63 -3.87
N ARG A 115 -13.83 -7.07 -4.83
CA ARG A 115 -12.98 -8.24 -4.66
C ARG A 115 -11.98 -8.07 -3.53
N GLN A 116 -11.29 -6.93 -3.47
CA GLN A 116 -10.34 -6.64 -2.40
C GLN A 116 -11.00 -6.55 -1.03
N MET A 117 -12.22 -5.98 -0.93
CA MET A 117 -12.99 -5.98 0.31
C MET A 117 -13.35 -7.41 0.76
N GLN A 118 -13.69 -8.30 -0.18
CA GLN A 118 -13.97 -9.71 0.12
C GLN A 118 -12.72 -10.43 0.64
N MET A 119 -11.55 -10.19 0.02
CA MET A 119 -10.27 -10.74 0.44
C MET A 119 -9.88 -10.24 1.84
N ALA A 120 -10.11 -8.95 2.13
CA ALA A 120 -9.84 -8.37 3.45
C ALA A 120 -10.70 -8.94 4.58
N ARG A 121 -11.89 -9.50 4.27
CA ARG A 121 -12.78 -10.16 5.24
C ARG A 121 -12.38 -11.59 5.54
N ALA A 122 -11.71 -12.24 4.63
CA ALA A 122 -11.34 -13.64 4.78
C ALA A 122 -10.19 -13.81 5.75
#